data_e145db16687891c0e36a2a5f51bbad31
#
_entry.id   e145db16687891c0e36a2a5f51bbad31
#
_cell.length_a   1.000
_cell.length_b   1.000
_cell.length_c   1.000
_cell.angle_alpha   90.00
_cell.angle_beta   90.00
_cell.angle_gamma   90.00
#
_symmetry.space_group_name_H-M   'P 1'
#
loop_
_entity.id
_entity.type
_entity.pdbx_description
1 polymer ?
#
loop_
_entity_poly.entity_id
_entity_poly.type
_entity_poly.pdbx_seq_one_letter_code
_entity_poly.pdbx_strand_id
1 'polypeptide(L)'
;MKLIYLLIGCVTLALTTGASAGALSDDFWLLGDFTQNVPCKGDGSDPVEARVKISTDQIDSKVGVCKFLDAKADGKRVNTHVECQFPAGPLMGDITFTQKPDNTIDFVDRDKTYTATLYRCPK
;
A
#
# COMPACT_ATOMS: atom_id res chain seq x y z
N MET A 1 -40.51 -31.26 36.97
CA MET A 1 -39.80 -31.13 36.77
C MET A 1 -39.05 -30.69 36.00
N LYS A 2 -38.51 -30.25 35.64
CA LYS A 2 -37.76 -29.85 35.01
C LYS A 2 -36.76 -29.47 34.63
N LEU A 3 -36.22 -29.29 34.10
CA LEU A 3 -35.24 -29.11 33.66
C LEU A 3 -34.68 -28.31 32.96
N ILE A 4 -34.04 -27.89 32.84
CA ILE A 4 -33.49 -27.07 32.34
C ILE A 4 -32.42 -26.95 31.80
N TYR A 5 -32.01 -26.67 31.16
CA TYR A 5 -30.98 -26.51 30.58
C TYR A 5 -30.45 -25.57 30.22
N LEU A 6 -29.74 -25.31 30.12
CA LEU A 6 -29.03 -24.52 29.88
C LEU A 6 -28.25 -24.54 28.92
N LEU A 7 -28.15 -24.16 28.27
CA LEU A 7 -27.48 -23.99 27.38
C LEU A 7 -26.64 -23.07 27.30
N ILE A 8 -25.81 -23.09 27.31
CA ILE A 8 -24.85 -22.34 27.21
C ILE A 8 -24.35 -22.08 26.02
N GLY A 9 -24.49 -21.22 25.52
CA GLY A 9 -23.99 -20.82 24.41
C GLY A 9 -22.60 -20.57 24.43
N CYS A 10 -21.92 -21.24 23.84
CA CYS A 10 -20.67 -21.00 23.71
C CYS A 10 -20.38 -19.97 22.79
N VAL A 11 -20.04 -18.98 23.21
CA VAL A 11 -19.65 -18.02 22.41
C VAL A 11 -18.34 -18.15 21.98
N THR A 12 -18.13 -18.56 20.91
CA THR A 12 -16.86 -18.58 20.44
C THR A 12 -16.53 -17.31 19.93
N LEU A 13 -15.76 -16.67 20.53
CA LEU A 13 -15.22 -15.59 20.02
C LEU A 13 -14.31 -15.81 19.05
N ALA A 14 -14.58 -15.68 17.94
CA ALA A 14 -13.62 -15.76 16.92
C ALA A 14 -12.76 -14.61 16.97
N LEU A 15 -11.69 -14.76 17.48
CA LEU A 15 -10.78 -13.80 17.39
C LEU A 15 -10.08 -13.76 16.21
N THR A 16 -10.38 -13.11 15.37
CA THR A 16 -9.53 -12.85 14.31
C THR A 16 -8.45 -12.08 14.78
N THR A 17 -7.51 -12.64 15.04
CA THR A 17 -6.37 -11.93 15.21
C THR A 17 -5.95 -11.51 13.94
N GLY A 18 -6.18 -10.53 13.64
CA GLY A 18 -5.65 -10.04 12.55
C GLY A 18 -4.29 -9.76 12.61
N ALA A 19 -3.62 -10.58 12.33
CA ALA A 19 -2.30 -10.29 12.16
C ALA A 19 -2.29 -9.62 10.90
N SER A 20 -2.44 -8.47 10.91
CA SER A 20 -2.49 -7.89 9.79
C SER A 20 -1.34 -7.71 9.18
N ALA A 21 -1.25 -8.29 8.29
CA ALA A 21 -0.19 -8.12 7.53
C ALA A 21 -0.36 -7.01 6.64
N GLY A 22 -0.44 -5.91 6.92
CA GLY A 22 -0.50 -4.79 6.05
C GLY A 22 -1.80 -4.60 5.33
N ALA A 23 -1.96 -3.49 4.63
CA ALA A 23 -3.20 -3.12 4.00
C ALA A 23 -3.40 -3.75 2.63
N LEU A 24 -2.33 -4.18 1.98
CA LEU A 24 -2.40 -4.79 0.66
C LEU A 24 -2.15 -6.28 0.74
N SER A 25 -2.80 -7.05 -0.13
CA SER A 25 -2.57 -8.49 -0.15
C SER A 25 -1.24 -8.81 -0.83
N ASP A 26 -0.70 -9.98 -0.56
CA ASP A 26 0.60 -10.38 -1.09
C ASP A 26 0.65 -10.47 -2.61
N ASP A 27 -0.47 -10.63 -3.26
CA ASP A 27 -0.52 -10.74 -4.70
C ASP A 27 -1.10 -9.49 -5.37
N PHE A 28 -1.17 -8.40 -4.65
CA PHE A 28 -1.78 -7.21 -5.23
C PHE A 28 -0.89 -6.61 -6.31
N TRP A 29 -1.53 -6.07 -7.34
CA TRP A 29 -0.80 -5.57 -8.51
C TRP A 29 0.13 -4.40 -8.24
N LEU A 30 -0.08 -3.71 -7.12
CA LEU A 30 0.73 -2.54 -6.79
C LEU A 30 2.09 -2.90 -6.19
N LEU A 31 2.28 -4.12 -5.72
CA LEU A 31 3.53 -4.46 -5.04
C LEU A 31 4.70 -4.57 -6.01
N GLY A 32 5.85 -4.18 -5.57
CA GLY A 32 7.07 -4.36 -6.37
C GLY A 32 8.03 -3.18 -6.28
N ASP A 33 9.01 -3.22 -7.16
CA ASP A 33 10.01 -2.19 -7.25
C ASP A 33 9.73 -1.33 -8.46
N PHE A 34 9.83 -0.02 -8.28
CA PHE A 34 9.51 0.95 -9.31
C PHE A 34 10.53 2.06 -9.33
N THR A 35 10.52 2.81 -10.42
CA THR A 35 11.17 4.13 -10.45
C THR A 35 10.10 5.16 -10.74
N GLN A 36 10.27 6.38 -10.20
CA GLN A 36 9.29 7.42 -10.44
C GLN A 36 9.77 8.37 -11.52
N ASN A 37 8.88 8.65 -12.44
CA ASN A 37 9.07 9.64 -13.51
C ASN A 37 10.16 9.32 -14.53
N VAL A 38 10.81 8.20 -14.42
CA VAL A 38 11.79 7.75 -15.42
C VAL A 38 11.65 6.24 -15.55
N PRO A 39 11.78 5.69 -16.74
CA PRO A 39 11.68 4.24 -16.92
C PRO A 39 12.75 3.51 -16.12
N CYS A 40 12.40 2.38 -15.55
CA CYS A 40 13.33 1.60 -14.75
C CYS A 40 14.22 0.74 -15.64
N LYS A 41 15.52 0.82 -15.45
CA LYS A 41 16.46 -0.01 -16.19
C LYS A 41 16.67 -1.35 -15.51
N GLY A 42 16.65 -1.35 -14.20
CA GLY A 42 16.79 -2.60 -13.44
C GLY A 42 18.19 -3.19 -13.42
N ASP A 43 19.20 -2.44 -13.87
CA ASP A 43 20.57 -2.92 -13.93
C ASP A 43 21.46 -2.29 -12.85
N GLY A 44 20.85 -1.58 -11.91
CA GLY A 44 21.60 -0.92 -10.85
C GLY A 44 21.98 0.51 -11.16
N SER A 45 21.75 0.98 -12.40
CA SER A 45 22.10 2.33 -12.76
C SER A 45 20.99 3.34 -12.49
N ASP A 46 19.84 2.88 -12.04
CA ASP A 46 18.73 3.79 -11.78
C ASP A 46 19.07 4.73 -10.63
N PRO A 47 18.73 6.01 -10.74
CA PRO A 47 19.05 6.94 -9.66
C PRO A 47 18.36 6.54 -8.37
N VAL A 48 19.06 6.63 -7.25
CA VAL A 48 18.51 6.27 -5.96
C VAL A 48 17.28 7.11 -5.65
N GLU A 49 17.30 8.38 -6.05
CA GLU A 49 16.19 9.29 -5.78
C GLU A 49 14.93 8.89 -6.52
N ALA A 50 15.03 8.10 -7.56
CA ALA A 50 13.87 7.68 -8.32
C ALA A 50 13.32 6.35 -7.83
N ARG A 51 14.03 5.62 -7.01
CA ARG A 51 13.62 4.27 -6.62
C ARG A 51 12.52 4.29 -5.59
N VAL A 52 11.52 3.46 -5.80
CA VAL A 52 10.39 3.32 -4.90
C VAL A 52 10.07 1.84 -4.76
N LYS A 53 9.90 1.37 -3.54
CA LYS A 53 9.52 0.00 -3.30
C LYS A 53 8.19 -0.01 -2.58
N ILE A 54 7.22 -0.75 -3.11
CA ILE A 54 5.91 -0.86 -2.48
C ILE A 54 5.71 -2.29 -2.00
N SER A 55 5.50 -2.43 -0.70
CA SER A 55 5.24 -3.72 -0.09
C SER A 55 3.83 -3.74 0.47
N THR A 56 3.44 -4.79 1.15
CA THR A 56 2.07 -4.92 1.64
C THR A 56 1.73 -3.87 2.68
N ASP A 57 2.70 -3.31 3.37
CA ASP A 57 2.45 -2.40 4.46
C ASP A 57 3.03 -0.99 4.28
N GLN A 58 3.85 -0.78 3.30
CA GLN A 58 4.48 0.55 3.19
C GLN A 58 5.07 0.86 1.82
N ILE A 59 5.34 2.13 1.61
CA ILE A 59 6.04 2.64 0.46
C ILE A 59 7.39 3.12 0.95
N ASP A 60 8.47 2.60 0.39
CA ASP A 60 9.82 3.04 0.74
C ASP A 60 10.41 3.84 -0.39
N SER A 61 10.93 5.00 -0.09
CA SER A 61 11.63 5.81 -1.07
C SER A 61 12.78 6.53 -0.39
N LYS A 62 13.63 7.18 -1.16
CA LYS A 62 14.76 7.92 -0.61
C LYS A 62 14.29 9.07 0.28
N VAL A 63 13.14 9.66 -0.03
CA VAL A 63 12.68 10.80 0.74
C VAL A 63 11.92 10.41 2.00
N GLY A 64 11.53 9.18 2.14
CA GLY A 64 10.83 8.76 3.37
C GLY A 64 10.07 7.46 3.19
N VAL A 65 9.46 7.02 4.26
CA VAL A 65 8.70 5.79 4.30
C VAL A 65 7.26 6.16 4.65
N CYS A 66 6.31 5.65 3.86
CA CYS A 66 4.90 5.88 4.11
C CYS A 66 4.24 4.55 4.43
N LYS A 67 3.61 4.43 5.61
CA LYS A 67 2.91 3.23 5.98
C LYS A 67 1.47 3.33 5.55
N PHE A 68 0.94 2.24 5.00
CA PHE A 68 -0.46 2.20 4.64
C PHE A 68 -1.29 1.99 5.89
N LEU A 69 -2.18 2.93 6.18
CA LEU A 69 -3.12 2.78 7.28
C LEU A 69 -4.40 2.14 6.79
N ASP A 70 -4.73 2.32 5.53
CA ASP A 70 -5.94 1.79 4.94
C ASP A 70 -5.77 1.78 3.43
N ALA A 71 -6.41 0.85 2.76
CA ALA A 71 -6.39 0.77 1.31
C ALA A 71 -7.71 0.21 0.81
N LYS A 72 -8.29 0.85 -0.20
CA LYS A 72 -9.51 0.38 -0.81
C LYS A 72 -9.30 0.25 -2.30
N ALA A 73 -9.35 -0.96 -2.79
CA ALA A 73 -9.15 -1.23 -4.20
C ALA A 73 -10.46 -1.23 -4.96
N ASP A 74 -10.43 -0.69 -6.16
CA ASP A 74 -11.58 -0.66 -7.02
C ASP A 74 -11.05 -0.86 -8.44
N GLY A 75 -10.98 -2.08 -8.89
CA GLY A 75 -10.45 -2.40 -10.20
C GLY A 75 -8.98 -2.03 -10.31
N LYS A 76 -8.67 -1.14 -11.24
CA LYS A 76 -7.29 -0.74 -11.46
C LYS A 76 -6.88 0.46 -10.63
N ARG A 77 -7.69 0.84 -9.67
CA ARG A 77 -7.40 1.98 -8.80
C ARG A 77 -7.39 1.51 -7.35
N VAL A 78 -6.53 2.07 -6.56
CA VAL A 78 -6.56 1.83 -5.13
C VAL A 78 -6.37 3.17 -4.43
N ASN A 79 -7.26 3.47 -3.51
CA ASN A 79 -7.17 4.67 -2.69
C ASN A 79 -6.58 4.27 -1.36
N THR A 80 -5.52 4.94 -0.94
CA THR A 80 -4.84 4.59 0.30
C THR A 80 -4.77 5.79 1.21
N HIS A 81 -4.76 5.51 2.50
CA HIS A 81 -4.48 6.51 3.52
C HIS A 81 -3.14 6.13 4.13
N VAL A 82 -2.23 7.06 4.19
CA VAL A 82 -0.85 6.76 4.61
C VAL A 82 -0.36 7.71 5.68
N GLU A 83 0.58 7.23 6.46
CA GLU A 83 1.32 8.07 7.38
C GLU A 83 2.77 7.99 6.96
N CYS A 84 3.33 9.12 6.58
CA CYS A 84 4.68 9.19 6.06
C CYS A 84 5.64 9.77 7.07
N GLN A 85 6.82 9.20 7.16
CA GLN A 85 7.89 9.71 7.99
C GLN A 85 8.91 10.37 7.07
N PHE A 86 8.99 11.68 7.15
CA PHE A 86 9.96 12.46 6.40
C PHE A 86 10.94 13.11 7.35
N PRO A 87 12.09 13.56 6.87
CA PRO A 87 13.03 14.26 7.74
C PRO A 87 12.42 15.46 8.47
N ALA A 88 11.45 16.11 7.85
CA ALA A 88 10.78 17.26 8.47
C ALA A 88 9.74 16.87 9.50
N GLY A 89 9.40 15.59 9.61
CA GLY A 89 8.41 15.11 10.55
C GLY A 89 7.32 14.28 9.88
N PRO A 90 6.41 13.72 10.67
CA PRO A 90 5.36 12.86 10.12
C PRO A 90 4.30 13.66 9.37
N LEU A 91 3.73 13.04 8.36
CA LEU A 91 2.69 13.66 7.56
C LEU A 91 1.66 12.61 7.17
N MET A 92 0.40 12.92 7.35
CA MET A 92 -0.69 12.04 6.92
C MET A 92 -1.12 12.45 5.53
N GLY A 93 -1.52 11.49 4.72
CA GLY A 93 -1.97 11.81 3.38
C GLY A 93 -2.82 10.73 2.77
N ASP A 94 -3.45 11.07 1.66
CA ASP A 94 -4.23 10.13 0.87
C ASP A 94 -3.59 10.04 -0.50
N ILE A 95 -3.35 8.84 -0.97
CA ILE A 95 -2.71 8.62 -2.26
C ILE A 95 -3.57 7.68 -3.07
N THR A 96 -3.81 8.03 -4.32
CA THR A 96 -4.52 7.16 -5.25
C THR A 96 -3.53 6.64 -6.26
N PHE A 97 -3.48 5.33 -6.40
CA PHE A 97 -2.68 4.67 -7.41
C PHE A 97 -3.60 4.14 -8.50
N THR A 98 -3.29 4.37 -9.75
CA THR A 98 -4.08 3.88 -10.86
C THR A 98 -3.18 3.13 -11.84
N GLN A 99 -3.52 1.87 -12.11
CA GLN A 99 -2.78 1.08 -13.07
C GLN A 99 -3.21 1.48 -14.47
N LYS A 100 -2.27 1.81 -15.32
CA LYS A 100 -2.55 2.26 -16.67
C LYS A 100 -2.33 1.15 -17.68
N PRO A 101 -2.92 1.26 -18.88
CA PRO A 101 -2.79 0.22 -19.91
C PRO A 101 -1.35 -0.10 -20.31
N ASP A 102 -0.44 0.86 -20.19
CA ASP A 102 0.97 0.65 -20.54
C ASP A 102 1.76 0.04 -19.39
N ASN A 103 1.06 -0.41 -18.35
CA ASN A 103 1.68 -1.05 -17.18
C ASN A 103 2.42 -0.07 -16.27
N THR A 104 2.26 1.21 -16.46
CA THR A 104 2.74 2.19 -15.51
C THR A 104 1.65 2.43 -14.47
N ILE A 105 1.99 3.10 -13.40
CA ILE A 105 1.05 3.39 -12.34
C ILE A 105 1.10 4.88 -12.05
N ASP A 106 -0.07 5.53 -12.07
CA ASP A 106 -0.14 6.92 -11.66
C ASP A 106 -0.22 6.99 -10.16
N PHE A 107 0.56 7.87 -9.58
CA PHE A 107 0.59 8.16 -8.15
C PHE A 107 0.11 9.59 -8.00
N VAL A 108 -0.99 9.79 -7.32
CA VAL A 108 -1.57 11.12 -7.17
C VAL A 108 -2.00 11.30 -5.73
N ASP A 109 -1.58 12.38 -5.08
CA ASP A 109 -2.06 12.68 -3.75
C ASP A 109 -3.41 13.38 -3.83
N ARG A 110 -4.08 13.47 -2.69
CA ARG A 110 -5.45 13.96 -2.66
C ARG A 110 -5.62 15.34 -3.27
N ASP A 111 -4.71 16.24 -2.97
CA ASP A 111 -4.82 17.61 -3.42
C ASP A 111 -4.18 17.81 -4.78
N LYS A 112 -3.65 16.76 -5.38
CA LYS A 112 -2.95 16.79 -6.65
C LYS A 112 -1.74 17.72 -6.61
N THR A 113 -1.19 17.92 -5.43
CA THR A 113 0.02 18.73 -5.30
C THR A 113 1.26 17.93 -5.67
N TYR A 114 1.17 16.62 -5.62
CA TYR A 114 2.27 15.76 -6.03
C TYR A 114 1.72 14.65 -6.91
N THR A 115 2.26 14.55 -8.10
CA THR A 115 1.89 13.47 -9.00
C THR A 115 3.16 12.84 -9.54
N ALA A 116 3.12 11.57 -9.79
CA ALA A 116 4.26 10.86 -10.35
C ALA A 116 3.77 9.69 -11.18
N THR A 117 4.61 9.27 -12.12
CA THR A 117 4.36 8.04 -12.85
C THR A 117 5.37 7.02 -12.36
N LEU A 118 4.88 5.87 -11.93
CA LEU A 118 5.75 4.79 -11.48
C LEU A 118 5.94 3.80 -12.60
N TYR A 119 7.21 3.50 -12.87
CA TYR A 119 7.57 2.53 -13.90
C TYR A 119 8.04 1.26 -13.20
N ARG A 120 7.44 0.14 -13.54
CA ARG A 120 7.79 -1.12 -12.89
C ARG A 120 9.17 -1.56 -13.32
N CYS A 121 9.96 -1.99 -12.38
CA CYS A 121 11.29 -2.47 -12.67
C CYS A 121 11.26 -3.94 -13.09
N PRO A 122 12.12 -4.35 -14.01
CA PRO A 122 12.20 -5.75 -14.39
C PRO A 122 12.70 -6.58 -13.22
N LYS A 123 12.25 -7.80 -13.16
CA LYS A 123 12.73 -8.72 -12.12
C LYS A 123 13.97 -9.47 -12.55
#